data_824776479c909620daf051b4f2ac5787
#
_entry.id   824776479c909620daf051b4f2ac5787
#
_cell.length_a   1.000
_cell.length_b   1.000
_cell.length_c   1.000
_cell.angle_alpha   90.00
_cell.angle_beta   90.00
_cell.angle_gamma   90.00
#
_symmetry.space_group_name_H-M   'P 1'
#
loop_
_entity.id
_entity.type
_entity.pdbx_description
1 polymer ?
#
loop_
_entity_poly.entity_id
_entity_poly.type
_entity_poly.pdbx_seq_one_letter_code
_entity_poly.pdbx_strand_id
1 'polypeptide(L)'
;MSDLPKSVTINEEGPREGFQIEKGPIPTARKIELIEALSETGLKHIQVVSFVNPKRVPGMADAEDVVRGFSPKPGIDYTGLWLNEKGLERARATGKLTLKGKISIYASEKFSMKNNNRTTAQEFEYARRVLDNYKENGIPVDRGSVAAAFGCNYQGDILVQTILGIVRRIYELAEEHAIELKELSFADTMAWA
;
A
#
# COMPACT_ATOMS: atom_id res chain seq x y z
N MET A 1 5.70 -29.83 -18.17
CA MET A 1 6.56 -28.92 -17.38
C MET A 1 5.63 -28.07 -16.54
N SER A 2 5.93 -27.83 -15.28
CA SER A 2 5.08 -27.00 -14.41
C SER A 2 5.20 -25.54 -14.84
N ASP A 3 4.07 -24.85 -15.08
CA ASP A 3 4.02 -23.42 -15.38
C ASP A 3 4.22 -22.55 -14.13
N LEU A 4 4.47 -23.18 -12.98
CA LEU A 4 4.70 -22.47 -11.72
C LEU A 4 6.11 -21.85 -11.67
N PRO A 5 6.26 -20.66 -11.07
CA PRO A 5 7.56 -20.04 -10.90
C PRO A 5 8.48 -20.89 -10.03
N LYS A 6 9.78 -20.87 -10.32
CA LYS A 6 10.80 -21.62 -9.56
C LYS A 6 11.06 -21.01 -8.18
N SER A 7 10.75 -19.74 -7.99
CA SER A 7 10.90 -19.00 -6.73
C SER A 7 9.86 -17.91 -6.62
N VAL A 8 9.57 -17.50 -5.41
CA VAL A 8 8.67 -16.37 -5.09
C VAL A 8 9.36 -15.45 -4.11
N THR A 9 8.98 -14.17 -4.15
CA THR A 9 9.38 -13.20 -3.14
C THR A 9 8.27 -13.10 -2.09
N ILE A 10 8.64 -13.16 -0.81
CA ILE A 10 7.71 -12.99 0.30
C ILE A 10 7.80 -11.54 0.76
N ASN A 11 6.65 -10.84 0.71
CA ASN A 11 6.46 -9.53 1.31
C ASN A 11 5.72 -9.73 2.63
N GLU A 12 6.38 -9.45 3.76
CA GLU A 12 5.79 -9.62 5.08
C GLU A 12 5.01 -8.35 5.47
N GLU A 13 3.75 -8.50 5.79
CA GLU A 13 2.87 -7.41 6.21
C GLU A 13 2.25 -7.63 7.60
N GLY A 14 2.58 -8.72 8.29
CA GLY A 14 2.05 -9.08 9.60
C GLY A 14 2.19 -7.98 10.65
N PRO A 15 3.34 -7.28 10.77
CA PRO A 15 3.48 -6.18 11.73
C PRO A 15 2.53 -5.01 11.48
N ARG A 16 2.12 -4.78 10.23
CA ARG A 16 1.14 -3.77 9.89
C ARG A 16 -0.28 -4.33 9.92
N GLU A 17 -0.55 -5.37 9.10
CA GLU A 17 -1.91 -5.92 8.94
C GLU A 17 -2.38 -6.60 10.21
N GLY A 18 -1.57 -7.47 10.81
CA GLY A 18 -1.92 -8.21 12.00
C GLY A 18 -2.21 -7.29 13.19
N PHE A 19 -1.31 -6.37 13.50
CA PHE A 19 -1.54 -5.46 14.63
C PHE A 19 -2.67 -4.45 14.40
N GLN A 20 -3.02 -4.17 13.14
CA GLN A 20 -4.10 -3.26 12.82
C GLN A 20 -5.49 -3.85 13.12
N ILE A 21 -5.65 -5.17 13.04
CA ILE A 21 -6.92 -5.87 13.26
C ILE A 21 -7.09 -6.43 14.68
N GLU A 22 -6.04 -6.43 15.49
CA GLU A 22 -6.10 -6.89 16.86
C GLU A 22 -7.03 -6.01 17.74
N LYS A 23 -7.77 -6.66 18.64
CA LYS A 23 -8.80 -6.00 19.46
C LYS A 23 -8.25 -5.23 20.67
N GLY A 24 -6.99 -5.39 20.99
CA GLY A 24 -6.38 -4.77 22.17
C GLY A 24 -5.11 -3.98 21.84
N PRO A 25 -4.68 -3.10 22.73
CA PRO A 25 -3.42 -2.39 22.55
C PRO A 25 -2.25 -3.36 22.65
N ILE A 26 -1.44 -3.42 21.59
CA ILE A 26 -0.17 -4.16 21.62
C ILE A 26 0.91 -3.16 22.00
N PRO A 27 1.71 -3.43 23.06
CA PRO A 27 2.79 -2.53 23.47
C PRO A 27 3.79 -2.29 22.33
N THR A 28 4.23 -1.06 22.16
CA THR A 28 5.22 -0.63 21.14
C THR A 28 6.47 -1.52 21.16
N ALA A 29 6.96 -1.89 22.35
CA ALA A 29 8.13 -2.77 22.50
C ALA A 29 7.91 -4.14 21.85
N ARG A 30 6.69 -4.70 21.93
CA ARG A 30 6.35 -6.00 21.31
C ARG A 30 6.29 -5.92 19.77
N LYS A 31 5.84 -4.79 19.25
CA LYS A 31 5.86 -4.54 17.80
C LYS A 31 7.29 -4.46 17.28
N ILE A 32 8.16 -3.76 18.00
CA ILE A 32 9.59 -3.65 17.68
C ILE A 32 10.25 -5.04 17.73
N GLU A 33 10.02 -5.81 18.81
CA GLU A 33 10.54 -7.17 18.98
C GLU A 33 10.18 -8.07 17.80
N LEU A 34 8.92 -8.03 17.32
CA LEU A 34 8.50 -8.80 16.14
C LEU A 34 9.24 -8.35 14.87
N ILE A 35 9.35 -7.03 14.63
CA ILE A 35 10.03 -6.50 13.44
C ILE A 35 11.51 -6.94 13.45
N GLU A 36 12.18 -6.88 14.59
CA GLU A 36 13.57 -7.31 14.73
C GLU A 36 13.72 -8.82 14.52
N ALA A 37 12.82 -9.64 15.09
CA ALA A 37 12.80 -11.08 14.87
C ALA A 37 12.57 -11.43 13.39
N LEU A 38 11.64 -10.77 12.71
CA LEU A 38 11.39 -10.96 11.27
C LEU A 38 12.61 -10.57 10.43
N SER A 39 13.37 -9.57 10.88
CA SER A 39 14.61 -9.14 10.19
C SER A 39 15.72 -10.19 10.22
N GLU A 40 15.62 -11.23 11.08
CA GLU A 40 16.56 -12.36 11.15
C GLU A 40 16.17 -13.52 10.23
N THR A 41 14.96 -13.49 9.64
CA THR A 41 14.41 -14.65 8.88
C THR A 41 14.86 -14.74 7.43
N GLY A 42 15.60 -13.74 6.94
CA GLY A 42 16.02 -13.66 5.54
C GLY A 42 15.03 -12.98 4.61
N LEU A 43 13.91 -12.47 5.14
CA LEU A 43 12.95 -11.62 4.40
C LEU A 43 13.66 -10.41 3.80
N LYS A 44 13.21 -9.99 2.62
CA LYS A 44 13.75 -8.81 1.92
C LYS A 44 12.82 -7.61 1.96
N HIS A 45 11.58 -7.80 2.39
CA HIS A 45 10.57 -6.76 2.44
C HIS A 45 9.67 -6.97 3.65
N ILE A 46 9.56 -5.95 4.51
CA ILE A 46 8.70 -5.97 5.71
C ILE A 46 7.92 -4.66 5.78
N GLN A 47 6.59 -4.72 5.73
CA GLN A 47 5.74 -3.57 5.99
C GLN A 47 5.46 -3.46 7.49
N VAL A 48 6.07 -2.48 8.13
CA VAL A 48 6.18 -2.44 9.60
C VAL A 48 5.03 -1.72 10.30
N VAL A 49 4.43 -0.69 9.68
CA VAL A 49 3.37 0.14 10.29
C VAL A 49 2.45 0.74 9.22
N SER A 50 1.36 1.39 9.67
CA SER A 50 0.58 2.30 8.83
C SER A 50 0.46 3.69 9.45
N PHE A 51 0.61 4.74 8.62
CA PHE A 51 0.45 6.15 8.98
C PHE A 51 -0.98 6.64 8.69
N VAL A 52 -1.94 5.90 9.20
CA VAL A 52 -3.37 6.21 9.11
C VAL A 52 -3.83 7.09 10.27
N ASN A 53 -5.08 7.50 10.26
CA ASN A 53 -5.64 8.30 11.35
C ASN A 53 -5.69 7.46 12.65
N PRO A 54 -4.95 7.84 13.71
CA PRO A 54 -4.87 7.08 14.96
C PRO A 54 -6.21 6.95 15.71
N LYS A 55 -7.14 7.88 15.47
CA LYS A 55 -8.50 7.77 16.03
C LYS A 55 -9.33 6.67 15.36
N ARG A 56 -9.05 6.36 14.08
CA ARG A 56 -9.73 5.28 13.34
C ARG A 56 -9.06 3.93 13.53
N VAL A 57 -7.73 3.94 13.69
CA VAL A 57 -6.91 2.73 13.86
C VAL A 57 -5.98 2.93 15.06
N PRO A 58 -6.50 2.77 16.30
CA PRO A 58 -5.72 2.97 17.52
C PRO A 58 -4.49 2.06 17.61
N GLY A 59 -4.56 0.84 17.06
CA GLY A 59 -3.44 -0.09 17.00
C GLY A 59 -2.20 0.43 16.24
N MET A 60 -2.34 1.52 15.46
CA MET A 60 -1.24 2.17 14.72
C MET A 60 -0.95 3.60 15.22
N ALA A 61 -1.45 3.95 16.41
CA ALA A 61 -1.25 5.30 16.96
C ALA A 61 0.22 5.60 17.29
N ASP A 62 1.01 4.58 17.53
CA ASP A 62 2.44 4.61 17.88
C ASP A 62 3.38 4.34 16.69
N ALA A 63 2.91 4.50 15.46
CA ALA A 63 3.67 4.16 14.25
C ALA A 63 5.07 4.79 14.21
N GLU A 64 5.20 6.07 14.57
CA GLU A 64 6.49 6.77 14.60
C GLU A 64 7.41 6.22 15.69
N ASP A 65 6.87 5.84 16.86
CA ASP A 65 7.65 5.28 17.95
C ASP A 65 8.16 3.88 17.59
N VAL A 66 7.34 3.06 16.94
CA VAL A 66 7.74 1.76 16.41
C VAL A 66 8.90 1.93 15.43
N VAL A 67 8.77 2.85 14.44
CA VAL A 67 9.81 3.06 13.43
C VAL A 67 11.10 3.61 14.07
N ARG A 68 11.02 4.49 15.05
CA ARG A 68 12.21 4.96 15.78
C ARG A 68 12.91 3.84 16.55
N GLY A 69 12.13 2.90 17.08
CA GLY A 69 12.61 1.90 18.05
C GLY A 69 13.37 0.73 17.43
N PHE A 70 13.04 0.26 16.21
CA PHE A 70 13.78 -0.85 15.60
C PHE A 70 15.06 -0.41 14.90
N SER A 71 16.00 -1.36 14.72
CA SER A 71 17.27 -1.16 14.03
C SER A 71 17.21 -1.76 12.61
N PRO A 72 17.18 -0.93 11.55
CA PRO A 72 17.13 -1.45 10.18
C PRO A 72 18.36 -2.28 9.83
N LYS A 73 18.15 -3.43 9.17
CA LYS A 73 19.22 -4.27 8.66
C LYS A 73 19.49 -3.98 7.18
N PRO A 74 20.75 -4.01 6.74
CA PRO A 74 21.09 -3.88 5.33
C PRO A 74 20.40 -4.95 4.47
N GLY A 75 19.91 -4.56 3.30
CA GLY A 75 19.31 -5.47 2.33
C GLY A 75 17.87 -5.87 2.63
N ILE A 76 17.22 -5.21 3.59
CA ILE A 76 15.78 -5.33 3.86
C ILE A 76 15.11 -3.98 3.61
N ASP A 77 14.06 -3.99 2.78
CA ASP A 77 13.16 -2.85 2.58
C ASP A 77 12.13 -2.80 3.71
N TYR A 78 12.26 -1.84 4.62
CA TYR A 78 11.24 -1.56 5.62
C TYR A 78 10.29 -0.50 5.07
N THR A 79 9.01 -0.83 4.95
CA THR A 79 8.00 0.07 4.38
C THR A 79 6.90 0.39 5.37
N GLY A 80 6.11 1.41 5.07
CA GLY A 80 4.90 1.76 5.80
C GLY A 80 3.76 2.04 4.84
N LEU A 81 2.53 1.88 5.32
CA LEU A 81 1.34 2.23 4.55
C LEU A 81 0.95 3.69 4.86
N TRP A 82 0.65 4.46 3.82
CA TRP A 82 -0.03 5.75 3.93
C TRP A 82 -1.15 5.86 2.89
N LEU A 83 -2.18 6.63 3.20
CA LEU A 83 -3.36 6.81 2.35
C LEU A 83 -3.51 8.24 1.82
N ASN A 84 -2.69 9.17 2.30
CA ASN A 84 -2.74 10.59 1.91
C ASN A 84 -1.39 11.26 2.20
N GLU A 85 -1.27 12.51 1.76
CA GLU A 85 -0.06 13.34 1.91
C GLU A 85 0.39 13.46 3.37
N LYS A 86 -0.53 13.68 4.30
CA LYS A 86 -0.20 13.78 5.73
C LYS A 86 0.40 12.49 6.29
N GLY A 87 -0.09 11.33 5.84
CA GLY A 87 0.49 10.03 6.20
C GLY A 87 1.88 9.85 5.60
N LEU A 88 2.08 10.29 4.36
CA LEU A 88 3.38 10.27 3.69
C LEU A 88 4.40 11.17 4.41
N GLU A 89 4.03 12.40 4.79
CA GLU A 89 4.90 13.30 5.56
C GLU A 89 5.36 12.67 6.88
N ARG A 90 4.43 12.02 7.60
CA ARG A 90 4.73 11.29 8.83
C ARG A 90 5.71 10.14 8.57
N ALA A 91 5.48 9.33 7.53
CA ALA A 91 6.37 8.24 7.12
C ALA A 91 7.77 8.77 6.79
N ARG A 92 7.85 9.82 5.98
CA ARG A 92 9.10 10.46 5.56
C ARG A 92 9.89 11.01 6.73
N ALA A 93 9.22 11.65 7.69
CA ALA A 93 9.85 12.24 8.88
C ALA A 93 10.55 11.19 9.77
N THR A 94 10.23 9.90 9.64
CA THR A 94 10.90 8.83 10.40
C THR A 94 12.34 8.56 9.94
N GLY A 95 12.65 8.82 8.67
CA GLY A 95 13.99 8.66 8.07
C GLY A 95 14.52 7.23 7.95
N LYS A 96 13.74 6.20 8.32
CA LYS A 96 14.17 4.79 8.32
C LYS A 96 13.47 3.91 7.29
N LEU A 97 12.40 4.42 6.67
CA LEU A 97 11.57 3.64 5.76
C LEU A 97 11.99 3.81 4.30
N THR A 98 11.93 2.74 3.55
CA THR A 98 11.97 2.77 2.09
C THR A 98 10.63 3.30 1.59
N LEU A 99 10.64 4.50 1.01
CA LEU A 99 9.44 5.13 0.47
C LEU A 99 9.30 4.75 -1.01
N LYS A 100 8.19 4.05 -1.34
CA LYS A 100 7.82 3.69 -2.72
C LYS A 100 6.37 4.07 -2.94
N GLY A 101 6.12 4.87 -3.95
CA GLY A 101 4.77 5.23 -4.37
C GLY A 101 4.13 4.17 -5.27
N LYS A 102 2.83 4.30 -5.48
CA LYS A 102 2.08 3.49 -6.45
C LYS A 102 0.90 4.28 -7.01
N ILE A 103 0.47 3.93 -8.22
CA ILE A 103 -0.81 4.38 -8.77
C ILE A 103 -1.88 3.39 -8.28
N SER A 104 -2.84 3.84 -7.46
CA SER A 104 -3.87 2.97 -6.90
C SER A 104 -5.27 3.46 -7.27
N ILE A 105 -6.05 2.63 -7.96
CA ILE A 105 -7.39 2.96 -8.43
C ILE A 105 -8.37 1.87 -7.97
N TYR A 106 -9.59 2.26 -7.62
CA TYR A 106 -10.65 1.33 -7.27
C TYR A 106 -11.49 0.98 -8.49
N ALA A 107 -11.71 -0.31 -8.75
CA ALA A 107 -12.60 -0.75 -9.84
C ALA A 107 -14.08 -0.51 -9.49
N SER A 108 -14.44 -0.56 -8.21
CA SER A 108 -15.78 -0.27 -7.73
C SER A 108 -15.91 1.18 -7.30
N GLU A 109 -16.72 1.95 -8.03
CA GLU A 109 -17.01 3.34 -7.66
C GLU A 109 -17.76 3.44 -6.33
N LYS A 110 -18.69 2.53 -6.04
CA LYS A 110 -19.40 2.50 -4.75
C LYS A 110 -18.45 2.26 -3.58
N PHE A 111 -17.44 1.41 -3.77
CA PHE A 111 -16.42 1.18 -2.75
C PHE A 111 -15.50 2.39 -2.58
N SER A 112 -15.08 3.03 -3.67
CA SER A 112 -14.31 4.26 -3.66
C SER A 112 -15.07 5.38 -2.94
N MET A 113 -16.34 5.58 -3.28
CA MET A 113 -17.19 6.56 -2.59
C MET A 113 -17.28 6.31 -1.09
N LYS A 114 -17.42 5.05 -0.67
CA LYS A 114 -17.51 4.70 0.76
C LYS A 114 -16.20 4.94 1.51
N ASN A 115 -15.07 4.61 0.90
CA ASN A 115 -13.76 4.68 1.57
C ASN A 115 -13.11 6.06 1.46
N ASN A 116 -13.18 6.68 0.28
CA ASN A 116 -12.42 7.87 -0.07
C ASN A 116 -13.31 9.06 -0.39
N ASN A 117 -14.63 8.85 -0.49
CA ASN A 117 -15.60 9.85 -0.94
C ASN A 117 -15.22 10.44 -2.32
N ARG A 118 -14.86 9.54 -3.28
CA ARG A 118 -14.44 9.91 -4.63
C ARG A 118 -15.08 9.00 -5.66
N THR A 119 -15.52 9.58 -6.78
CA THR A 119 -15.85 8.84 -7.99
C THR A 119 -14.59 8.27 -8.64
N THR A 120 -14.72 7.34 -9.59
CA THR A 120 -13.57 6.83 -10.35
C THR A 120 -12.81 7.95 -11.07
N ALA A 121 -13.51 8.93 -11.63
CA ALA A 121 -12.88 10.08 -12.27
C ALA A 121 -12.05 10.91 -11.25
N GLN A 122 -12.62 11.18 -10.08
CA GLN A 122 -11.94 11.90 -9.01
C GLN A 122 -10.75 11.12 -8.43
N GLU A 123 -10.78 9.78 -8.43
CA GLU A 123 -9.62 8.96 -8.04
C GLU A 123 -8.44 9.16 -9.01
N PHE A 124 -8.68 9.26 -10.31
CA PHE A 124 -7.62 9.55 -11.27
C PHE A 124 -7.05 10.95 -11.11
N GLU A 125 -7.91 11.95 -10.88
CA GLU A 125 -7.44 13.32 -10.58
C GLU A 125 -6.64 13.40 -9.27
N TYR A 126 -7.05 12.63 -8.28
CA TYR A 126 -6.31 12.52 -7.02
C TYR A 126 -4.96 11.80 -7.23
N ALA A 127 -4.96 10.71 -7.99
CA ALA A 127 -3.74 9.97 -8.31
C ALA A 127 -2.71 10.88 -9.03
N ARG A 128 -3.15 11.71 -9.98
CA ARG A 128 -2.29 12.69 -10.67
C ARG A 128 -1.59 13.61 -9.68
N ARG A 129 -2.34 14.22 -8.75
CA ARG A 129 -1.77 15.10 -7.71
C ARG A 129 -0.81 14.37 -6.78
N VAL A 130 -1.12 13.12 -6.43
CA VAL A 130 -0.23 12.28 -5.59
C VAL A 130 1.08 11.99 -6.33
N LEU A 131 1.03 11.74 -7.65
CA LEU A 131 2.23 11.51 -8.45
C LEU A 131 3.09 12.77 -8.57
N ASP A 132 2.49 13.96 -8.71
CA ASP A 132 3.21 15.22 -8.65
C ASP A 132 3.94 15.37 -7.31
N ASN A 133 3.24 15.11 -6.20
CA ASN A 133 3.84 15.14 -4.86
C ASN A 133 4.97 14.11 -4.70
N TYR A 134 4.82 12.89 -5.22
CA TYR A 134 5.89 11.89 -5.20
C TYR A 134 7.12 12.36 -5.98
N LYS A 135 6.90 12.94 -7.17
CA LYS A 135 7.98 13.50 -8.00
C LYS A 135 8.73 14.62 -7.30
N GLU A 136 8.01 15.57 -6.69
CA GLU A 136 8.58 16.68 -5.92
C GLU A 136 9.41 16.20 -4.72
N ASN A 137 9.01 15.09 -4.11
CA ASN A 137 9.68 14.50 -2.96
C ASN A 137 10.70 13.40 -3.30
N GLY A 138 10.96 13.15 -4.59
CA GLY A 138 11.92 12.13 -5.04
C GLY A 138 11.51 10.70 -4.70
N ILE A 139 10.20 10.43 -4.56
CA ILE A 139 9.67 9.10 -4.23
C ILE A 139 9.45 8.34 -5.53
N PRO A 140 10.15 7.20 -5.74
CA PRO A 140 9.99 6.41 -6.95
C PRO A 140 8.62 5.74 -7.00
N VAL A 141 8.07 5.66 -8.23
CA VAL A 141 6.81 4.96 -8.53
C VAL A 141 7.09 4.01 -9.70
N ASP A 142 6.87 2.72 -9.48
CA ASP A 142 7.05 1.68 -10.49
C ASP A 142 5.89 0.67 -10.51
N ARG A 143 4.80 0.96 -9.76
CA ARG A 143 3.67 0.04 -9.57
C ARG A 143 2.33 0.70 -9.80
N GLY A 144 1.43 -0.09 -10.42
CA GLY A 144 0.00 0.17 -10.48
C GLY A 144 -0.78 -0.85 -9.64
N SER A 145 -1.95 -0.47 -9.14
CA SER A 145 -2.84 -1.36 -8.41
C SER A 145 -4.30 -1.05 -8.70
N VAL A 146 -5.09 -2.09 -8.95
CA VAL A 146 -6.55 -2.00 -9.10
C VAL A 146 -7.20 -2.75 -7.93
N ALA A 147 -7.82 -2.01 -7.03
CA ALA A 147 -8.53 -2.58 -5.88
C ALA A 147 -9.97 -2.99 -6.26
N ALA A 148 -10.52 -4.00 -5.60
CA ALA A 148 -11.82 -4.61 -5.86
C ALA A 148 -11.98 -5.03 -7.33
N ALA A 149 -10.94 -5.66 -7.89
CA ALA A 149 -10.86 -5.97 -9.31
C ALA A 149 -11.77 -7.13 -9.74
N PHE A 150 -12.12 -8.05 -8.84
CA PHE A 150 -12.88 -9.27 -9.16
C PHE A 150 -14.36 -9.18 -8.77
N GLY A 151 -14.70 -8.23 -7.92
CA GLY A 151 -16.07 -8.01 -7.47
C GLY A 151 -16.12 -7.11 -6.22
N CYS A 152 -17.35 -6.71 -5.84
CA CYS A 152 -17.53 -5.75 -4.75
C CYS A 152 -18.83 -5.98 -4.00
N ASN A 153 -18.76 -6.09 -2.68
CA ASN A 153 -19.95 -6.27 -1.80
C ASN A 153 -20.93 -5.08 -1.85
N TYR A 154 -20.52 -3.94 -2.40
CA TYR A 154 -21.38 -2.75 -2.53
C TYR A 154 -21.91 -2.51 -3.94
N GLN A 155 -21.22 -3.03 -4.95
CA GLN A 155 -21.53 -2.79 -6.36
C GLN A 155 -21.98 -4.07 -7.09
N GLY A 156 -21.53 -5.23 -6.62
CA GLY A 156 -21.69 -6.52 -7.31
C GLY A 156 -20.52 -6.80 -8.26
N ASP A 157 -20.80 -7.44 -9.36
CA ASP A 157 -19.84 -7.84 -10.38
C ASP A 157 -19.09 -6.63 -10.95
N ILE A 158 -17.80 -6.83 -11.19
CA ILE A 158 -16.96 -5.89 -11.92
C ILE A 158 -16.64 -6.48 -13.29
N LEU A 159 -17.09 -5.80 -14.32
CA LEU A 159 -16.88 -6.27 -15.69
C LEU A 159 -15.41 -6.16 -16.08
N VAL A 160 -14.90 -7.16 -16.81
CA VAL A 160 -13.53 -7.16 -17.35
C VAL A 160 -13.25 -5.89 -18.16
N GLN A 161 -14.23 -5.40 -18.92
CA GLN A 161 -14.10 -4.17 -19.71
C GLN A 161 -13.86 -2.93 -18.82
N THR A 162 -14.43 -2.88 -17.62
CA THR A 162 -14.17 -1.84 -16.64
C THR A 162 -12.71 -1.89 -16.18
N ILE A 163 -12.21 -3.09 -15.87
CA ILE A 163 -10.80 -3.29 -15.48
C ILE A 163 -9.85 -2.87 -16.61
N LEU A 164 -10.11 -3.31 -17.83
CA LEU A 164 -9.28 -2.95 -18.99
C LEU A 164 -9.28 -1.43 -19.24
N GLY A 165 -10.41 -0.76 -19.04
CA GLY A 165 -10.51 0.71 -19.12
C GLY A 165 -9.67 1.40 -18.05
N ILE A 166 -9.72 0.90 -16.81
CA ILE A 166 -8.90 1.42 -15.70
C ILE A 166 -7.41 1.20 -15.97
N VAL A 167 -7.02 0.00 -16.40
CA VAL A 167 -5.63 -0.35 -16.73
C VAL A 167 -5.08 0.60 -17.80
N ARG A 168 -5.82 0.83 -18.89
CA ARG A 168 -5.42 1.76 -19.95
C ARG A 168 -5.14 3.15 -19.37
N ARG A 169 -6.04 3.68 -18.56
CA ARG A 169 -5.88 4.99 -17.92
C ARG A 169 -4.74 5.04 -16.90
N ILE A 170 -4.42 3.93 -16.22
CA ILE A 170 -3.24 3.85 -15.36
C ILE A 170 -1.95 3.99 -16.19
N TYR A 171 -1.88 3.33 -17.36
CA TYR A 171 -0.73 3.47 -18.26
C TYR A 171 -0.63 4.87 -18.85
N GLU A 172 -1.75 5.48 -19.27
CA GLU A 172 -1.79 6.87 -19.74
C GLU A 172 -1.26 7.83 -18.65
N LEU A 173 -1.71 7.65 -17.40
CA LEU A 173 -1.25 8.46 -16.27
C LEU A 173 0.24 8.24 -15.95
N ALA A 174 0.73 7.02 -16.08
CA ALA A 174 2.14 6.70 -15.90
C ALA A 174 2.99 7.35 -16.98
N GLU A 175 2.55 7.33 -18.24
CA GLU A 175 3.21 8.00 -19.37
C GLU A 175 3.27 9.53 -19.18
N GLU A 176 2.15 10.16 -18.76
CA GLU A 176 2.09 11.60 -18.44
C GLU A 176 3.17 12.02 -17.42
N HIS A 177 3.53 11.12 -16.49
CA HIS A 177 4.52 11.38 -15.42
C HIS A 177 5.91 10.79 -15.70
N ALA A 178 6.14 10.23 -16.90
CA ALA A 178 7.36 9.53 -17.29
C ALA A 178 7.73 8.37 -16.32
N ILE A 179 6.70 7.62 -15.88
CA ILE A 179 6.83 6.46 -15.00
C ILE A 179 6.85 5.19 -15.83
N GLU A 180 7.89 4.36 -15.64
CA GLU A 180 7.94 2.99 -16.15
C GLU A 180 7.30 2.04 -15.13
N LEU A 181 6.09 1.55 -15.43
CA LEU A 181 5.42 0.55 -14.59
C LEU A 181 6.05 -0.83 -14.79
N LYS A 182 6.58 -1.38 -13.71
CA LYS A 182 7.15 -2.74 -13.65
C LYS A 182 6.16 -3.78 -13.15
N GLU A 183 5.15 -3.34 -12.43
CA GLU A 183 4.16 -4.19 -11.78
C GLU A 183 2.78 -3.56 -11.90
N LEU A 184 1.78 -4.39 -12.21
CA LEU A 184 0.37 -4.04 -12.10
C LEU A 184 -0.35 -5.13 -11.33
N SER A 185 -0.87 -4.81 -10.16
CA SER A 185 -1.58 -5.75 -9.29
C SER A 185 -3.09 -5.58 -9.36
N PHE A 186 -3.79 -6.71 -9.25
CA PHE A 186 -5.25 -6.77 -9.17
C PHE A 186 -5.62 -7.39 -7.82
N ALA A 187 -6.24 -6.59 -6.96
CA ALA A 187 -6.59 -7.05 -5.63
C ALA A 187 -8.02 -7.62 -5.60
N ASP A 188 -8.14 -8.85 -5.14
CA ASP A 188 -9.43 -9.43 -4.72
C ASP A 188 -9.76 -8.97 -3.30
N THR A 189 -10.12 -7.69 -3.19
CA THR A 189 -10.30 -6.99 -1.91
C THR A 189 -11.40 -7.60 -1.04
N MET A 190 -12.34 -8.34 -1.65
CA MET A 190 -13.55 -8.81 -0.98
C MET A 190 -13.82 -10.31 -1.20
N ALA A 191 -12.80 -11.07 -1.63
CA ALA A 191 -12.85 -12.52 -1.87
C ALA A 191 -13.96 -12.94 -2.86
N TRP A 192 -13.96 -12.36 -4.06
CA TRP A 192 -14.88 -12.65 -5.16
C TRP A 192 -14.27 -13.49 -6.28
N ALA A 193 -12.93 -13.71 -6.29
CA ALA A 193 -12.23 -14.53 -7.28
C ALA A 193 -12.36 -16.02 -7.03
#